data_8588a0f0e65751887da136065df49efb
#
_entry.id   8588a0f0e65751887da136065df49efb
#
_cell.length_a   1.000
_cell.length_b   1.000
_cell.length_c   1.000
_cell.angle_alpha   90.00
_cell.angle_beta   90.00
_cell.angle_gamma   90.00
#
_symmetry.space_group_name_H-M   'P 1'
#
loop_
_entity.id
_entity.type
_entity.pdbx_description
1 polymer ?
#
loop_
_entity_poly.entity_id
_entity_poly.type
_entity_poly.pdbx_seq_one_letter_code
_entity_poly.pdbx_strand_id
1 'polypeptide(L)'
;MGTGVAVAIPEGYAGFVHPRSGLAHRVGLSLVNAPGTIDAGYRGEVKVNLVNLDPTTPLTLRRGDRVAQLVVQPVVRARFVPVEQLPESVRGAGGHGSTGGHASVHGKGTD
;
A
#
# COMPACT_ATOMS: atom_id res chain seq x y z
N MET A 1 1.12 -14.08 -8.32
CA MET A 1 2.26 -15.01 -8.12
C MET A 1 2.18 -15.62 -6.74
N GLY A 2 2.21 -16.93 -6.64
CA GLY A 2 2.29 -17.65 -5.38
C GLY A 2 3.70 -17.61 -4.80
N THR A 3 3.81 -17.56 -3.48
CA THR A 3 5.10 -17.55 -2.78
C THR A 3 5.49 -18.93 -2.21
N GLY A 4 4.54 -19.86 -2.14
CA GLY A 4 4.73 -21.14 -1.46
C GLY A 4 4.73 -21.03 0.07
N VAL A 5 4.37 -19.87 0.63
CA VAL A 5 4.41 -19.59 2.06
C VAL A 5 3.02 -19.25 2.57
N ALA A 6 2.63 -19.85 3.69
CA ALA A 6 1.47 -19.47 4.47
C ALA A 6 1.93 -19.08 5.88
N VAL A 7 1.25 -18.11 6.48
CA VAL A 7 1.63 -17.57 7.78
C VAL A 7 0.43 -17.49 8.72
N ALA A 8 0.69 -17.53 10.01
CA ALA A 8 -0.29 -17.28 11.05
C ALA A 8 0.09 -15.98 11.78
N ILE A 9 -0.59 -14.92 11.46
CA ILE A 9 -0.37 -13.61 12.09
C ILE A 9 -1.18 -13.56 13.38
N PRO A 10 -0.56 -13.18 14.52
CA PRO A 10 -1.25 -13.11 15.81
C PRO A 10 -2.38 -12.09 15.80
N GLU A 11 -3.40 -12.30 16.62
CA GLU A 11 -4.44 -11.31 16.88
C GLU A 11 -3.82 -9.98 17.34
N GLY A 12 -4.39 -8.87 16.89
CA GLY A 12 -3.86 -7.54 17.14
C GLY A 12 -2.76 -7.10 16.18
N TYR A 13 -2.39 -7.95 15.22
CA TYR A 13 -1.40 -7.64 14.18
C TYR A 13 -2.01 -7.83 12.80
N ALA A 14 -1.40 -7.24 11.82
CA ALA A 14 -1.66 -7.51 10.40
C ALA A 14 -0.35 -7.58 9.63
N GLY A 15 -0.36 -8.34 8.54
CA GLY A 15 0.73 -8.38 7.59
C GLY A 15 0.43 -7.49 6.39
N PHE A 16 1.47 -6.81 5.90
CA PHE A 16 1.37 -5.98 4.71
C PHE A 16 2.44 -6.38 3.71
N VAL A 17 2.00 -6.75 2.53
CA VAL A 17 2.90 -7.06 1.42
C VAL A 17 3.18 -5.78 0.67
N HIS A 18 4.43 -5.35 0.72
CA HIS A 18 4.90 -4.12 0.11
C HIS A 18 5.79 -4.40 -1.09
N PRO A 19 5.81 -3.49 -2.08
CA PRO A 19 6.85 -3.53 -3.10
C PRO A 19 8.23 -3.24 -2.49
N ARG A 20 9.26 -3.62 -3.20
CA ARG A 20 10.64 -3.29 -2.83
C ARG A 20 11.05 -2.01 -3.56
N SER A 21 11.48 -1.01 -2.79
CA SER A 21 11.80 0.33 -3.32
C SER A 21 12.87 0.28 -4.43
N GLY A 22 13.89 -0.54 -4.26
CA GLY A 22 14.95 -0.67 -5.27
C GLY A 22 14.46 -1.23 -6.60
N LEU A 23 13.57 -2.21 -6.57
CA LEU A 23 12.98 -2.78 -7.80
C LEU A 23 11.98 -1.81 -8.41
N ALA A 24 11.16 -1.14 -7.61
CA ALA A 24 10.23 -0.14 -8.10
C ALA A 24 10.98 0.99 -8.82
N HIS A 25 12.07 1.47 -8.23
CA HIS A 25 12.86 2.57 -8.79
C HIS A 25 13.61 2.17 -10.06
N ARG A 26 14.30 1.02 -10.04
CA ARG A 26 15.19 0.63 -11.15
C ARG A 26 14.48 0.03 -12.34
N VAL A 27 13.44 -0.75 -12.11
CA VAL A 27 12.80 -1.56 -13.17
C VAL A 27 11.29 -1.42 -13.22
N GLY A 28 10.71 -0.59 -12.39
CA GLY A 28 9.26 -0.34 -12.38
C GLY A 28 8.43 -1.52 -11.87
N LEU A 29 9.01 -2.46 -11.13
CA LEU A 29 8.26 -3.56 -10.53
C LEU A 29 7.55 -3.08 -9.27
N SER A 30 6.26 -3.25 -9.22
CA SER A 30 5.42 -2.89 -8.08
C SER A 30 4.32 -3.93 -7.84
N LEU A 31 3.38 -3.61 -6.99
CA LEU A 31 2.20 -4.41 -6.71
C LEU A 31 0.95 -3.66 -7.15
N VAL A 32 -0.02 -4.41 -7.68
CA VAL A 32 -1.33 -3.86 -8.05
C VAL A 32 -2.06 -3.33 -6.81
N ASN A 33 -1.99 -4.08 -5.70
CA ASN A 33 -2.54 -3.72 -4.39
C ASN A 33 -1.40 -3.41 -3.42
N ALA A 34 -0.84 -2.26 -3.50
CA ALA A 34 0.23 -1.83 -2.61
C ALA A 34 -0.31 -0.90 -1.51
N PRO A 35 -0.45 -1.39 -0.25
CA PRO A 35 -0.06 -2.72 0.22
C PRO A 35 -1.13 -3.80 0.02
N GLY A 36 -0.70 -5.05 -0.05
CA GLY A 36 -1.59 -6.19 0.14
C GLY A 36 -1.75 -6.48 1.63
N THR A 37 -2.97 -6.55 2.13
CA THR A 37 -3.25 -6.75 3.55
C THR A 37 -3.52 -8.20 3.86
N ILE A 38 -2.86 -8.74 4.88
CA ILE A 38 -3.04 -10.09 5.40
C ILE A 38 -3.60 -9.98 6.82
N ASP A 39 -4.83 -10.45 6.98
CA ASP A 39 -5.50 -10.46 8.29
C ASP A 39 -4.93 -11.53 9.22
N ALA A 40 -5.10 -11.33 10.52
CA ALA A 40 -4.68 -12.30 11.53
C ALA A 40 -5.34 -13.68 11.34
N GLY A 41 -6.57 -13.72 10.82
CA GLY A 41 -7.30 -14.97 10.57
C GLY A 41 -6.97 -15.67 9.26
N TYR A 42 -6.20 -15.05 8.37
CA TYR A 42 -5.87 -15.65 7.08
C TYR A 42 -4.85 -16.79 7.24
N ARG A 43 -5.10 -17.92 6.59
CA ARG A 43 -4.24 -19.11 6.65
C ARG A 43 -3.85 -19.63 5.26
N GLY A 44 -4.28 -18.96 4.22
CA GLY A 44 -3.93 -19.33 2.86
C GLY A 44 -2.52 -18.93 2.46
N GLU A 45 -2.14 -19.36 1.27
CA GLU A 45 -0.87 -18.96 0.69
C GLU A 45 -0.79 -17.45 0.50
N VAL A 46 0.34 -16.88 0.87
CA VAL A 46 0.65 -15.48 0.54
C VAL A 46 0.90 -15.36 -0.95
N LYS A 47 0.11 -14.56 -1.62
CA LYS A 47 0.22 -14.27 -3.05
C LYS A 47 0.60 -12.83 -3.27
N VAL A 48 1.43 -12.59 -4.27
CA VAL A 48 1.89 -11.25 -4.64
C VAL A 48 1.35 -10.89 -6.02
N ASN A 49 0.57 -9.83 -6.09
CA ASN A 49 0.01 -9.32 -7.34
C ASN A 49 0.98 -8.31 -7.94
N LEU A 50 1.90 -8.80 -8.77
CA LEU A 50 2.93 -8.00 -9.40
C LEU A 50 2.41 -7.22 -10.59
N VAL A 51 2.97 -6.05 -10.80
CA VAL A 51 2.77 -5.24 -12.00
C VAL A 51 4.10 -4.68 -12.48
N ASN A 52 4.32 -4.74 -13.78
CA ASN A 52 5.43 -4.07 -14.43
C ASN A 52 4.94 -2.73 -14.96
N LEU A 53 5.43 -1.64 -14.38
CA LEU A 53 5.07 -0.28 -14.76
C LEU A 53 5.92 0.29 -15.89
N ASP A 54 6.95 -0.44 -16.34
CA ASP A 54 7.71 -0.06 -17.52
C ASP A 54 6.89 -0.40 -18.77
N PRO A 55 6.56 0.58 -19.63
CA PRO A 55 5.68 0.35 -20.78
C PRO A 55 6.34 -0.41 -21.93
N THR A 56 7.66 -0.54 -21.94
CA THR A 56 8.40 -1.06 -23.10
C THR A 56 9.34 -2.21 -22.77
N THR A 57 9.80 -2.31 -21.54
CA THR A 57 10.81 -3.29 -21.15
C THR A 57 10.19 -4.45 -20.38
N PRO A 58 10.19 -5.67 -20.94
CA PRO A 58 9.70 -6.84 -20.20
C PRO A 58 10.64 -7.15 -19.03
N LEU A 59 10.07 -7.67 -17.95
CA LEU A 59 10.78 -8.06 -16.76
C LEU A 59 10.66 -9.57 -16.55
N THR A 60 11.78 -10.23 -16.45
CA THR A 60 11.83 -11.67 -16.15
C THR A 60 12.16 -11.88 -14.68
N LEU A 61 11.32 -12.64 -13.99
CA LEU A 61 11.54 -13.06 -12.62
C LEU A 61 11.91 -14.53 -12.58
N ARG A 62 12.81 -14.88 -11.69
CA ARG A 62 13.27 -16.25 -11.48
C ARG A 62 12.95 -16.69 -10.07
N ARG A 63 12.81 -17.99 -9.89
CA ARG A 63 12.63 -18.57 -8.57
C ARG A 63 13.77 -18.12 -7.63
N GLY A 64 13.38 -17.66 -6.43
CA GLY A 64 14.34 -17.13 -5.45
C GLY A 64 14.53 -15.62 -5.50
N ASP A 65 14.01 -14.95 -6.53
CA ASP A 65 14.09 -13.49 -6.59
C ASP A 65 13.25 -12.86 -5.47
N ARG A 66 13.79 -11.80 -4.90
CA ARG A 66 13.10 -11.02 -3.86
C ARG A 66 12.20 -9.98 -4.53
N VAL A 67 10.92 -10.29 -4.66
CA VAL A 67 9.96 -9.47 -5.42
C VAL A 67 9.10 -8.55 -4.57
N ALA A 68 9.00 -8.82 -3.28
CA ALA A 68 8.19 -8.08 -2.32
C ALA A 68 8.75 -8.24 -0.91
N GLN A 69 8.14 -7.57 0.05
CA GLN A 69 8.48 -7.73 1.45
C GLN A 69 7.22 -7.81 2.29
N LEU A 70 7.25 -8.63 3.32
CA LEU A 70 6.17 -8.76 4.30
C LEU A 70 6.54 -7.95 5.54
N VAL A 71 5.70 -7.00 5.88
CA VAL A 71 5.81 -6.20 7.11
C VAL A 71 4.69 -6.61 8.04
N VAL A 72 5.02 -6.98 9.26
CA VAL A 72 4.04 -7.32 10.29
C VAL A 72 4.07 -6.24 11.36
N GLN A 73 2.91 -5.67 11.68
CA GLN A 73 2.83 -4.58 12.65
C GLN A 73 1.55 -4.66 13.46
N PRO A 74 1.53 -4.08 14.68
CA PRO A 74 0.31 -3.95 15.46
C PRO A 74 -0.71 -3.10 14.73
N VAL A 75 -1.98 -3.49 14.84
CA VAL A 75 -3.10 -2.72 14.31
C VAL A 75 -4.16 -2.55 15.37
N VAL A 76 -4.87 -1.45 15.32
CA VAL A 76 -6.03 -1.21 16.16
C VAL A 76 -7.30 -1.56 15.39
N ARG A 77 -8.31 -2.02 16.13
CA ARG A 77 -9.64 -2.26 15.57
C ARG A 77 -10.48 -1.02 15.74
N ALA A 78 -10.90 -0.42 14.63
CA ALA A 78 -11.78 0.73 14.64
C ALA A 78 -13.22 0.30 14.96
N ARG A 79 -13.91 1.11 15.76
CA ARG A 79 -15.34 1.00 15.98
C ARG A 79 -16.00 2.30 15.52
N PHE A 80 -16.93 2.19 14.61
CA PHE A 80 -17.68 3.34 14.13
C PHE A 80 -18.79 3.69 15.13
N VAL A 81 -18.82 4.94 15.54
CA VAL A 81 -19.88 5.50 16.39
C VAL A 81 -20.59 6.56 15.58
N PRO A 82 -21.87 6.35 15.22
CA PRO A 82 -22.65 7.38 14.52
C PRO A 82 -22.84 8.60 15.40
N VAL A 83 -22.63 9.76 14.83
CA VAL A 83 -22.84 11.05 15.49
C VAL A 83 -23.51 12.00 14.51
N GLU A 84 -24.22 13.00 15.03
CA GLU A 84 -24.80 14.03 14.17
C GLU A 84 -23.79 15.04 13.70
N GLN A 85 -22.76 15.27 14.51
CA GLN A 85 -21.70 16.23 14.21
C GLN A 85 -20.36 15.72 14.75
N LEU A 86 -19.31 15.86 13.95
CA LEU A 86 -17.95 15.51 14.37
C LEU A 86 -17.37 16.62 15.28
N PRO A 87 -16.46 16.26 16.20
CA PRO A 87 -15.72 17.24 16.97
C PRO A 87 -14.98 18.22 16.05
N GLU A 88 -14.90 19.48 16.46
CA GLU A 88 -14.13 20.49 15.73
C GLU A 88 -12.64 20.16 15.73
N SER A 89 -11.96 20.58 14.67
CA SER A 89 -10.49 20.50 14.56
C SER A 89 -9.97 21.75 13.86
N VAL A 90 -8.69 22.03 14.05
CA VAL A 90 -8.03 23.19 13.41
C VAL A 90 -8.10 23.08 11.88
N ARG A 91 -7.96 21.87 11.32
CA ARG A 91 -8.04 21.63 9.87
C ARG A 91 -9.47 21.71 9.34
N GLY A 92 -10.45 21.30 10.15
CA GLY A 92 -11.85 21.22 9.73
C GLY A 92 -12.03 20.31 8.52
N ALA A 93 -12.79 20.79 7.53
CA ALA A 93 -13.07 20.04 6.31
C ALA A 93 -11.97 20.13 5.25
N GLY A 94 -10.85 20.79 5.54
CA GLY A 94 -9.74 20.93 4.60
C GLY A 94 -9.17 19.58 4.17
N GLY A 95 -9.08 19.38 2.87
CA GLY A 95 -8.62 18.14 2.25
C GLY A 95 -7.36 18.35 1.40
N HIS A 96 -7.29 17.69 0.30
CA HIS A 96 -6.14 17.62 -0.60
C HIS A 96 -5.47 18.98 -0.85
N GLY A 97 -4.22 19.13 -0.40
CA GLY A 97 -3.45 20.35 -0.58
C GLY A 97 -3.84 21.52 0.32
N SER A 98 -4.76 21.35 1.25
CA SER A 98 -5.21 22.41 2.15
C SER A 98 -4.10 22.94 3.08
N THR A 99 -3.08 22.14 3.37
CA THR A 99 -1.94 22.51 4.19
C THR A 99 -0.79 23.12 3.38
N GLY A 100 -0.92 23.21 2.08
CA GLY A 100 0.14 23.71 1.19
C GLY A 100 1.27 22.71 0.98
N GLY A 101 2.52 23.20 0.95
CA GLY A 101 3.70 22.32 0.82
C GLY A 101 4.06 21.95 -0.62
N HIS A 102 3.37 22.51 -1.60
CA HIS A 102 3.70 22.37 -3.02
C HIS A 102 3.74 23.75 -3.70
N ALA A 103 4.68 23.93 -4.58
CA ALA A 103 4.70 25.09 -5.44
C ALA A 103 3.48 25.05 -6.37
N SER A 104 2.97 26.22 -6.72
CA SER A 104 1.90 26.30 -7.72
C SER A 104 2.34 25.54 -8.97
N VAL A 105 1.52 24.62 -9.42
CA VAL A 105 1.74 23.94 -10.68
C VAL A 105 1.48 24.95 -11.78
N HIS A 106 2.55 25.55 -12.29
CA HIS A 106 2.45 26.47 -13.42
C HIS A 106 2.00 25.69 -14.66
N GLY A 107 0.98 26.16 -15.31
CA GLY A 107 0.60 25.70 -16.63
C GLY A 107 -0.79 25.13 -16.81
N LYS A 108 -1.62 25.14 -15.79
CA LYS A 108 -3.07 25.05 -16.05
C LYS A 108 -3.64 26.44 -15.91
N GLY A 109 -3.75 27.11 -17.05
CA GLY A 109 -4.61 28.26 -17.14
C GLY A 109 -5.97 27.88 -16.58
N THR A 110 -6.43 28.61 -15.65
CA THR A 110 -7.83 28.55 -15.25
C THR A 110 -8.62 29.12 -16.41
N ASP A 111 -9.19 28.21 -17.15
CA ASP A 111 -10.25 28.60 -18.07
C ASP A 111 -11.54 28.75 -17.30
#